data_4c153432f2211393e37d31f34a115fd1
#
_entry.id   4c153432f2211393e37d31f34a115fd1
#
_cell.length_a   1.000
_cell.length_b   1.000
_cell.length_c   1.000
_cell.angle_alpha   90.00
_cell.angle_beta   90.00
_cell.angle_gamma   90.00
#
_symmetry.space_group_name_H-M   'P 1'
#
loop_
_entity.id
_entity.type
_entity.pdbx_description
1 polymer ?
#
loop_
_entity_poly.entity_id
_entity_poly.type
_entity_poly.pdbx_seq_one_letter_code
_entity_poly.pdbx_strand_id
1 'polypeptide(L)'
;MFKEIKKCRVCGNCNLVEILDLGNQFLTGIFPKKKDALKNKYPLKLVKCHGKQNSKCCNLVQLKHNQDYEKMFSNNYGYQSSLNDSMINHLKSKITNILKNYKLKNGDIVIDIGSNDATTLSFYSKNYKRIGFDPIGEKFKNKYKDMLL
;
A
#
# COMPACT_ATOMS: atom_id res chain seq x y z
N MET A 1 12.85 5.23 13.28
CA MET A 1 13.73 6.30 12.70
C MET A 1 13.48 6.35 11.21
N PHE A 2 13.35 7.53 10.57
CA PHE A 2 13.22 7.61 9.12
C PHE A 2 14.60 7.53 8.44
N LYS A 3 14.63 7.07 7.18
CA LYS A 3 15.86 6.95 6.39
C LYS A 3 15.66 7.62 5.03
N GLU A 4 16.54 8.55 4.68
CA GLU A 4 16.57 9.20 3.37
C GLU A 4 17.12 8.25 2.31
N ILE A 5 16.47 8.17 1.15
CA ILE A 5 16.99 7.43 0.00
C ILE A 5 17.96 8.31 -0.80
N LYS A 6 19.05 7.72 -1.21
CA LYS A 6 20.06 8.36 -2.08
C LYS A 6 20.00 7.88 -3.54
N LYS A 7 19.23 6.83 -3.80
CA LYS A 7 19.07 6.20 -5.12
C LYS A 7 17.62 5.84 -5.37
N CYS A 8 17.23 5.84 -6.63
CA CYS A 8 15.92 5.34 -7.05
C CYS A 8 15.73 3.88 -6.63
N ARG A 9 14.58 3.58 -6.01
CA ARG A 9 14.27 2.23 -5.52
C ARG A 9 14.16 1.17 -6.62
N VAL A 10 13.86 1.58 -7.86
CA VAL A 10 13.66 0.68 -8.99
C VAL A 10 14.93 0.55 -9.83
N CYS A 11 15.48 1.64 -10.33
CA CYS A 11 16.60 1.59 -11.29
C CYS A 11 17.97 1.94 -10.71
N GLY A 12 18.04 2.32 -9.42
CA GLY A 12 19.31 2.66 -8.76
C GLY A 12 19.90 4.03 -9.14
N ASN A 13 19.27 4.79 -10.04
CA ASN A 13 19.75 6.11 -10.44
C ASN A 13 19.86 7.06 -9.23
N CYS A 14 20.98 7.78 -9.12
CA CYS A 14 21.24 8.71 -8.01
C CYS A 14 20.62 10.09 -8.23
N ASN A 15 20.21 10.43 -9.46
CA ASN A 15 19.60 11.73 -9.73
C ASN A 15 18.12 11.72 -9.37
N LEU A 16 17.82 12.20 -8.17
CA LEU A 16 16.47 12.32 -7.62
C LEU A 16 16.13 13.80 -7.46
N VAL A 17 15.27 14.31 -8.34
CA VAL A 17 14.83 15.71 -8.35
C VAL A 17 13.61 15.85 -7.44
N GLU A 18 13.65 16.79 -6.50
CA GLU A 18 12.52 17.13 -5.65
C GLU A 18 11.40 17.77 -6.48
N ILE A 19 10.17 17.30 -6.31
CA ILE A 19 8.98 17.82 -6.99
C ILE A 19 7.95 18.38 -6.02
N LEU A 20 7.97 17.95 -4.76
CA LEU A 20 7.07 18.45 -3.72
C LEU A 20 7.69 18.24 -2.34
N ASP A 21 7.65 19.26 -1.51
CA ASP A 21 8.00 19.22 -0.09
C ASP A 21 6.80 19.72 0.74
N LEU A 22 6.20 18.84 1.52
CA LEU A 22 5.11 19.16 2.44
C LEU A 22 5.62 19.41 3.88
N GLY A 23 6.94 19.55 4.05
CA GLY A 23 7.56 19.72 5.36
C GLY A 23 7.42 18.49 6.24
N ASN A 24 7.42 18.71 7.55
CA ASN A 24 7.32 17.66 8.55
C ASN A 24 5.85 17.37 8.88
N GLN A 25 5.41 16.14 8.67
CA GLN A 25 4.06 15.66 8.90
C GLN A 25 4.01 14.56 9.95
N PHE A 26 2.88 14.39 10.61
CA PHE A 26 2.64 13.21 11.43
C PHE A 26 2.46 11.97 10.56
N LEU A 27 2.83 10.79 11.07
CA LEU A 27 2.58 9.54 10.36
C LEU A 27 1.08 9.29 10.24
N THR A 28 0.63 9.02 9.01
CA THR A 28 -0.76 8.63 8.74
C THR A 28 -1.03 7.21 9.25
N GLY A 29 -2.29 6.93 9.57
CA GLY A 29 -2.71 5.60 10.04
C GLY A 29 -2.42 5.33 11.52
N ILE A 30 -1.77 6.24 12.23
CA ILE A 30 -1.56 6.15 13.68
C ILE A 30 -2.65 6.97 14.37
N PHE A 31 -3.50 6.30 15.14
CA PHE A 31 -4.58 6.90 15.90
C PHE A 31 -4.29 6.81 17.40
N PRO A 32 -3.57 7.76 17.99
CA PRO A 32 -3.22 7.70 19.40
C PRO A 32 -4.44 7.94 20.29
N LYS A 33 -4.52 7.21 21.39
CA LYS A 33 -5.60 7.37 22.38
C LYS A 33 -5.48 8.65 23.19
N LYS A 34 -4.28 9.26 23.27
CA LYS A 34 -4.02 10.51 23.99
C LYS A 34 -3.38 11.53 23.06
N LYS A 35 -3.77 12.82 23.22
CA LYS A 35 -3.29 13.94 22.40
C LYS A 35 -1.76 14.07 22.38
N ASP A 36 -1.09 13.73 23.47
CA ASP A 36 0.38 13.83 23.60
C ASP A 36 1.19 12.68 22.98
N ALA A 37 0.52 11.65 22.46
CA ALA A 37 1.20 10.51 21.85
C ALA A 37 1.76 10.80 20.44
N LEU A 38 1.32 11.89 19.78
CA LEU A 38 1.83 12.35 18.49
C LEU A 38 2.96 13.37 18.67
N LYS A 39 4.12 12.94 19.18
CA LYS A 39 5.25 13.85 19.43
C LYS A 39 6.15 14.04 18.21
N ASN A 40 6.21 13.07 17.29
CA ASN A 40 7.19 13.05 16.22
C ASN A 40 6.58 13.35 14.87
N LYS A 41 7.11 14.36 14.20
CA LYS A 41 6.86 14.66 12.80
C LYS A 41 8.03 14.16 11.95
N TYR A 42 7.74 13.82 10.70
CA TYR A 42 8.69 13.23 9.75
C TYR A 42 8.60 13.97 8.41
N PRO A 43 9.72 14.12 7.70
CA PRO A 43 9.69 14.79 6.40
C PRO A 43 8.84 14.03 5.39
N LEU A 44 7.99 14.78 4.67
CA LEU A 44 7.15 14.25 3.59
C LEU A 44 7.52 14.96 2.29
N LYS A 45 8.43 14.35 1.53
CA LYS A 45 8.94 14.87 0.27
C LYS A 45 8.74 13.86 -0.86
N LEU A 46 8.33 14.33 -2.03
CA LEU A 46 8.29 13.57 -3.26
C LEU A 46 9.49 13.92 -4.13
N VAL A 47 10.13 12.92 -4.67
CA VAL A 47 11.19 13.04 -5.64
C VAL A 47 10.90 12.24 -6.90
N LYS A 48 11.36 12.71 -8.04
CA LYS A 48 11.31 12.01 -9.32
C LYS A 48 12.69 11.49 -9.67
N CYS A 49 12.78 10.22 -10.05
CA CYS A 49 13.95 9.69 -10.73
C CYS A 49 14.07 10.41 -12.08
N HIS A 50 15.14 11.19 -12.28
CA HIS A 50 15.32 12.02 -13.46
C HIS A 50 16.63 11.67 -14.17
N GLY A 51 16.60 11.72 -15.50
CA GLY A 51 17.79 11.54 -16.32
C GLY A 51 17.71 12.39 -17.56
N LYS A 52 18.88 12.77 -18.11
CA LYS A 52 18.96 13.37 -19.43
C LYS A 52 18.55 12.34 -20.50
N GLN A 53 18.10 12.79 -21.67
CA GLN A 53 17.90 11.93 -22.85
C GLN A 53 19.10 10.98 -22.98
N ASN A 54 18.93 9.69 -22.99
CA ASN A 54 19.95 8.64 -23.00
C ASN A 54 20.44 8.13 -21.62
N SER A 55 19.95 8.61 -20.48
CA SER A 55 20.28 8.01 -19.19
C SER A 55 19.25 6.93 -18.83
N LYS A 56 19.74 5.82 -18.27
CA LYS A 56 18.86 4.75 -17.73
C LYS A 56 18.11 5.26 -16.49
N CYS A 57 17.05 6.04 -16.66
CA CYS A 57 16.17 6.46 -15.58
C CYS A 57 14.75 5.95 -15.84
N CYS A 58 14.06 5.57 -14.77
CA CYS A 58 12.70 5.01 -14.86
C CYS A 58 11.59 6.05 -14.67
N ASN A 59 11.93 7.32 -14.42
CA ASN A 59 10.99 8.42 -14.13
C ASN A 59 10.02 8.18 -12.94
N LEU A 60 10.32 7.22 -12.08
CA LEU A 60 9.50 6.92 -10.90
C LEU A 60 9.40 8.15 -10.00
N VAL A 61 8.17 8.52 -9.64
CA VAL A 61 7.88 9.46 -8.55
C VAL A 61 7.76 8.64 -7.26
N GLN A 62 8.50 9.04 -6.22
CA GLN A 62 8.62 8.27 -4.99
C GLN A 62 8.86 9.16 -3.78
N LEU A 63 8.53 8.69 -2.58
CA LEU A 63 8.89 9.37 -1.35
C LEU A 63 10.42 9.39 -1.17
N LYS A 64 10.97 10.54 -0.78
CA LYS A 64 12.40 10.71 -0.50
C LYS A 64 12.84 9.97 0.76
N HIS A 65 11.93 9.70 1.68
CA HIS A 65 12.23 9.07 2.95
C HIS A 65 11.44 7.77 3.12
N ASN A 66 12.09 6.75 3.68
CA ASN A 66 11.44 5.57 4.21
C ASN A 66 11.07 5.85 5.66
N GLN A 67 9.82 5.64 6.01
CA GLN A 67 9.35 5.70 7.36
C GLN A 67 9.45 4.33 8.03
N ASP A 68 9.35 4.32 9.34
CA ASP A 68 9.30 3.10 10.13
C ASP A 68 7.94 2.41 9.89
N TYR A 69 7.94 1.38 9.05
CA TYR A 69 6.71 0.68 8.64
C TYR A 69 6.02 -0.03 9.82
N GLU A 70 6.78 -0.50 10.82
CA GLU A 70 6.21 -1.16 11.99
C GLU A 70 5.35 -0.19 12.81
N LYS A 71 5.75 1.08 12.85
CA LYS A 71 4.94 2.13 13.48
C LYS A 71 3.71 2.49 12.65
N MET A 72 3.86 2.53 11.33
CA MET A 72 2.75 2.87 10.43
C MET A 72 1.70 1.77 10.36
N PHE A 73 2.12 0.50 10.32
CA PHE A 73 1.25 -0.67 10.18
C PHE A 73 1.23 -1.51 11.47
N SER A 74 1.13 -0.84 12.61
CA SER A 74 0.97 -1.48 13.91
C SER A 74 -0.48 -1.85 14.20
N ASN A 75 -0.72 -2.47 15.34
CA ASN A 75 -2.07 -2.77 15.84
C ASN A 75 -2.98 -1.54 15.97
N ASN A 76 -2.41 -0.33 16.00
CA ASN A 76 -3.13 0.94 16.03
C ASN A 76 -3.49 1.47 14.64
N TYR A 77 -3.11 0.78 13.56
CA TYR A 77 -3.51 1.14 12.21
C TYR A 77 -5.03 1.03 12.07
N GLY A 78 -5.68 2.14 11.75
CA GLY A 78 -7.13 2.26 11.82
C GLY A 78 -7.86 2.05 10.50
N TYR A 79 -7.14 1.95 9.37
CA TYR A 79 -7.79 1.78 8.07
C TYR A 79 -8.29 0.34 7.87
N GLN A 80 -9.51 0.24 7.34
CA GLN A 80 -10.15 -0.99 6.94
C GLN A 80 -10.95 -0.74 5.67
N SER A 81 -10.72 -1.54 4.63
CA SER A 81 -11.32 -1.34 3.31
C SER A 81 -12.84 -1.48 3.31
N SER A 82 -13.38 -2.31 4.20
CA SER A 82 -14.83 -2.56 4.30
C SER A 82 -15.60 -1.54 5.13
N LEU A 83 -14.98 -0.48 5.66
CA LEU A 83 -15.70 0.52 6.48
C LEU A 83 -16.55 1.48 5.65
N ASN A 84 -16.30 1.61 4.37
CA ASN A 84 -16.92 2.63 3.53
C ASN A 84 -17.51 1.98 2.25
N ASP A 85 -18.81 2.15 2.05
CA ASP A 85 -19.51 1.57 0.89
C ASP A 85 -18.98 2.06 -0.45
N SER A 86 -18.52 3.32 -0.54
CA SER A 86 -17.94 3.82 -1.78
C SER A 86 -16.64 3.09 -2.11
N MET A 87 -15.81 2.75 -1.12
CA MET A 87 -14.61 1.96 -1.31
C MET A 87 -14.94 0.51 -1.68
N ILE A 88 -15.90 -0.11 -1.01
CA ILE A 88 -16.39 -1.45 -1.33
C ILE A 88 -16.84 -1.52 -2.80
N ASN A 89 -17.68 -0.57 -3.24
CA ASN A 89 -18.16 -0.48 -4.60
C ASN A 89 -17.05 -0.22 -5.62
N HIS A 90 -16.06 0.62 -5.27
CA HIS A 90 -14.89 0.86 -6.10
C HIS A 90 -14.08 -0.42 -6.31
N LEU A 91 -13.75 -1.14 -5.23
CA LEU A 91 -13.01 -2.39 -5.29
C LEU A 91 -13.77 -3.46 -6.08
N LYS A 92 -15.08 -3.59 -5.85
CA LYS A 92 -15.94 -4.50 -6.62
C LYS A 92 -15.90 -4.19 -8.12
N SER A 93 -16.06 -2.92 -8.49
CA SER A 93 -16.00 -2.47 -9.89
C SER A 93 -14.65 -2.75 -10.52
N LYS A 94 -13.55 -2.52 -9.78
CA LYS A 94 -12.18 -2.82 -10.21
C LYS A 94 -12.03 -4.31 -10.53
N ILE A 95 -12.47 -5.21 -9.63
CA ILE A 95 -12.37 -6.65 -9.86
C ILE A 95 -13.27 -7.09 -11.02
N THR A 96 -14.48 -6.57 -11.12
CA THR A 96 -15.37 -6.83 -12.27
C THR A 96 -14.70 -6.48 -13.59
N ASN A 97 -14.02 -5.34 -13.66
CA ASN A 97 -13.31 -4.92 -14.87
C ASN A 97 -12.08 -5.80 -15.16
N ILE A 98 -11.35 -6.24 -14.14
CA ILE A 98 -10.24 -7.19 -14.31
C ILE A 98 -10.78 -8.50 -14.92
N LEU A 99 -11.84 -9.06 -14.35
CA LEU A 99 -12.42 -10.34 -14.79
C LEU A 99 -13.07 -10.27 -16.18
N LYS A 100 -13.50 -9.08 -16.66
CA LYS A 100 -13.92 -8.89 -18.06
C LYS A 100 -12.76 -9.06 -19.04
N ASN A 101 -11.57 -8.61 -18.66
CA ASN A 101 -10.40 -8.60 -19.54
C ASN A 101 -9.53 -9.86 -19.39
N TYR A 102 -9.59 -10.52 -18.26
CA TYR A 102 -8.77 -11.69 -17.95
C TYR A 102 -9.66 -12.84 -17.50
N LYS A 103 -9.68 -13.91 -18.30
CA LYS A 103 -10.43 -15.13 -17.97
C LYS A 103 -9.61 -16.02 -17.03
N LEU A 104 -10.04 -16.12 -15.81
CA LEU A 104 -9.48 -17.05 -14.84
C LEU A 104 -10.19 -18.40 -14.93
N LYS A 105 -9.45 -19.48 -14.65
CA LYS A 105 -9.94 -20.86 -14.60
C LYS A 105 -10.11 -21.31 -13.16
N ASN A 106 -10.95 -22.30 -12.93
CA ASN A 106 -11.07 -22.93 -11.62
C ASN A 106 -9.69 -23.43 -11.14
N GLY A 107 -9.33 -23.11 -9.91
CA GLY A 107 -8.05 -23.44 -9.31
C GLY A 107 -6.93 -22.43 -9.54
N ASP A 108 -7.13 -21.43 -10.40
CA ASP A 108 -6.15 -20.34 -10.55
C ASP A 108 -5.91 -19.63 -9.23
N ILE A 109 -4.72 -19.08 -9.08
CA ILE A 109 -4.28 -18.38 -7.88
C ILE A 109 -4.44 -16.86 -8.07
N VAL A 110 -5.14 -16.24 -7.13
CA VAL A 110 -5.26 -14.78 -7.01
C VAL A 110 -4.50 -14.34 -5.77
N ILE A 111 -3.54 -13.44 -5.96
CA ILE A 111 -2.73 -12.89 -4.88
C ILE A 111 -3.04 -11.40 -4.75
N ASP A 112 -3.32 -10.95 -3.52
CA ASP A 112 -3.49 -9.54 -3.16
C ASP A 112 -2.42 -9.13 -2.15
N ILE A 113 -1.52 -8.22 -2.57
CA ILE A 113 -0.45 -7.68 -1.71
C ILE A 113 -0.93 -6.35 -1.13
N GLY A 114 -0.98 -6.27 0.20
CA GLY A 114 -1.67 -5.19 0.93
C GLY A 114 -3.17 -5.47 1.02
N SER A 115 -3.53 -6.71 1.27
CA SER A 115 -4.91 -7.21 1.19
C SER A 115 -5.83 -6.72 2.31
N ASN A 116 -5.28 -6.03 3.31
CA ASN A 116 -5.99 -5.42 4.44
C ASN A 116 -6.98 -6.41 5.10
N ASP A 117 -8.26 -6.20 4.96
CA ASP A 117 -9.34 -7.02 5.53
C ASP A 117 -9.97 -7.99 4.52
N ALA A 118 -9.24 -8.38 3.48
CA ALA A 118 -9.66 -9.27 2.40
C ALA A 118 -10.86 -8.78 1.55
N THR A 119 -11.27 -7.51 1.66
CA THR A 119 -12.41 -6.99 0.91
C THR A 119 -12.23 -7.17 -0.60
N THR A 120 -11.05 -6.86 -1.16
CA THR A 120 -10.74 -7.07 -2.58
C THR A 120 -10.87 -8.54 -2.97
N LEU A 121 -10.25 -9.43 -2.18
CA LEU A 121 -10.25 -10.88 -2.43
C LEU A 121 -11.66 -11.48 -2.36
N SER A 122 -12.55 -10.90 -1.56
CA SER A 122 -13.92 -11.40 -1.40
C SER A 122 -14.76 -11.29 -2.69
N PHE A 123 -14.36 -10.43 -3.63
CA PHE A 123 -15.05 -10.27 -4.92
C PHE A 123 -14.62 -11.29 -5.98
N TYR A 124 -13.60 -12.08 -5.71
CA TYR A 124 -13.23 -13.20 -6.56
C TYR A 124 -14.02 -14.47 -6.20
N SER A 125 -14.30 -15.31 -7.19
CA SER A 125 -14.98 -16.59 -6.98
C SER A 125 -14.22 -17.48 -5.99
N LYS A 126 -14.97 -18.26 -5.21
CA LYS A 126 -14.43 -19.30 -4.34
C LYS A 126 -13.74 -20.45 -5.09
N ASN A 127 -13.97 -20.55 -6.39
CA ASN A 127 -13.31 -21.51 -7.26
C ASN A 127 -11.83 -21.17 -7.53
N TYR A 128 -11.37 -19.99 -7.11
CA TYR A 128 -9.97 -19.58 -7.19
C TYR A 128 -9.30 -19.75 -5.82
N LYS A 129 -8.00 -20.02 -5.83
CA LYS A 129 -7.18 -19.98 -4.61
C LYS A 129 -6.86 -18.51 -4.32
N ARG A 130 -7.46 -17.96 -3.27
CA ARG A 130 -7.33 -16.55 -2.89
C ARG A 130 -6.34 -16.43 -1.75
N ILE A 131 -5.28 -15.64 -1.96
CA ILE A 131 -4.16 -15.49 -1.01
C ILE A 131 -3.94 -14.01 -0.76
N GLY A 132 -3.97 -13.59 0.50
CA GLY A 132 -3.67 -12.24 0.93
C GLY A 132 -2.32 -12.15 1.62
N PHE A 133 -1.62 -11.06 1.40
CA PHE A 133 -0.42 -10.69 2.15
C PHE A 133 -0.62 -9.30 2.73
N ASP A 134 -0.64 -9.19 4.05
CA ASP A 134 -0.77 -7.90 4.72
C ASP A 134 -0.11 -7.92 6.10
N PRO A 135 0.71 -6.92 6.46
CA PRO A 135 1.37 -6.86 7.77
C PRO A 135 0.40 -6.78 8.95
N ILE A 136 -0.84 -6.33 8.70
CA ILE A 136 -1.90 -6.27 9.73
C ILE A 136 -3.02 -7.29 9.50
N GLY A 137 -2.85 -8.22 8.55
CA GLY A 137 -3.87 -9.19 8.15
C GLY A 137 -4.38 -10.05 9.31
N GLU A 138 -3.51 -10.42 10.24
CA GLU A 138 -3.91 -11.16 11.45
C GLU A 138 -5.02 -10.44 12.25
N LYS A 139 -5.05 -9.12 12.26
CA LYS A 139 -6.12 -8.32 12.89
C LYS A 139 -7.49 -8.60 12.27
N PHE A 140 -7.52 -9.01 11.01
CA PHE A 140 -8.72 -9.25 10.22
C PHE A 140 -8.88 -10.72 9.82
N LYS A 141 -8.19 -11.65 10.47
CA LYS A 141 -8.15 -13.07 10.12
C LYS A 141 -9.55 -13.69 9.95
N ASN A 142 -10.50 -13.28 10.77
CA ASN A 142 -11.89 -13.73 10.69
C ASN A 142 -12.59 -13.37 9.36
N LYS A 143 -12.06 -12.39 8.60
CA LYS A 143 -12.60 -11.99 7.30
C LYS A 143 -12.01 -12.80 6.13
N TYR A 144 -10.89 -13.48 6.35
CA TYR A 144 -10.25 -14.32 5.34
C TYR A 144 -10.93 -15.67 5.16
N LYS A 145 -11.85 -16.09 6.06
CA LYS A 145 -12.68 -17.31 6.00
C LYS A 145 -12.02 -18.50 5.24
N ASP A 146 -12.34 -18.62 3.95
CA ASP A 146 -11.88 -19.62 2.98
C ASP A 146 -10.72 -19.14 2.09
N MET A 147 -9.95 -18.19 2.56
CA MET A 147 -8.76 -17.60 1.92
C MET A 147 -7.53 -17.87 2.78
N LEU A 148 -6.35 -17.85 2.13
CA LEU A 148 -5.07 -17.89 2.84
C LEU A 148 -4.62 -16.46 3.19
N LEU A 149 -3.97 -16.31 4.35
CA LEU A 149 -3.35 -15.09 4.83
C LEU A 149 -1.88 -15.37 5.12
#